data_30d0ba2abbb833fa78ea0701c9ccc00a
#
_entry.id   30d0ba2abbb833fa78ea0701c9ccc00a
#
_cell.length_a   1.000
_cell.length_b   1.000
_cell.length_c   1.000
_cell.angle_alpha   90.00
_cell.angle_beta   90.00
_cell.angle_gamma   90.00
#
_symmetry.space_group_name_H-M   'P 1'
#
loop_
_entity.id
_entity.type
_entity.pdbx_description
1 polymer ?
#
loop_
_entity_poly.entity_id
_entity_poly.type
_entity_poly.pdbx_seq_one_letter_code
_entity_poly.pdbx_strand_id
1 'polypeptide(L)'
;MNKPLKPSQVFIGSDHAGLHLAEFVQHFLKDKDFKIQTFLPAMRVDYPDYAKLVCQKVLENAQSYGILVCATGIGMSMGANRFKGIRAALCLDAYMAKMTRLHNNANVLCLGEKISGIGVVESILEAFFSTEFEQGRHVLRIQKLDESLKS
;
A
#
# COMPACT_ATOMS: atom_id res chain seq x y z
N MET A 1 -5.42 -6.76 21.27
CA MET A 1 -5.14 -6.47 19.83
C MET A 1 -6.30 -5.67 19.29
N ASN A 2 -6.01 -4.54 18.67
CA ASN A 2 -7.04 -3.76 18.01
C ASN A 2 -7.58 -4.57 16.83
N LYS A 3 -8.93 -4.58 16.69
CA LYS A 3 -9.59 -5.24 15.57
C LYS A 3 -9.06 -4.61 14.27
N PRO A 4 -8.63 -5.40 13.28
CA PRO A 4 -8.15 -4.85 12.04
C PRO A 4 -9.25 -4.04 11.34
N LEU A 5 -8.86 -2.89 10.81
CA LEU A 5 -9.73 -2.10 9.94
C LEU A 5 -9.93 -2.91 8.66
N LYS A 6 -11.17 -3.33 8.41
CA LYS A 6 -11.48 -4.03 7.16
C LYS A 6 -11.89 -3.02 6.09
N PRO A 7 -11.02 -2.72 5.14
CA PRO A 7 -11.41 -1.93 3.98
C PRO A 7 -12.42 -2.69 3.13
N SER A 8 -13.10 -1.98 2.23
CA SER A 8 -14.02 -2.60 1.29
C SER A 8 -13.31 -3.61 0.37
N GLN A 9 -12.06 -3.33 0.02
CA GLN A 9 -11.23 -4.12 -0.88
C GLN A 9 -9.75 -3.80 -0.67
N VAL A 10 -8.88 -4.79 -0.85
CA VAL A 10 -7.43 -4.62 -0.96
C VAL A 10 -6.98 -5.04 -2.36
N PHE A 11 -6.29 -4.13 -3.05
CA PHE A 11 -5.69 -4.39 -4.35
C PHE A 11 -4.19 -4.58 -4.18
N ILE A 12 -3.66 -5.70 -4.65
CA ILE A 12 -2.24 -6.04 -4.53
C ILE A 12 -1.64 -6.13 -5.93
N GLY A 13 -0.58 -5.39 -6.17
CA GLY A 13 0.18 -5.44 -7.40
C GLY A 13 1.68 -5.62 -7.15
N SER A 14 2.35 -6.29 -8.07
CA SER A 14 3.80 -6.41 -8.07
C SER A 14 4.36 -6.38 -9.48
N ASP A 15 5.64 -6.09 -9.60
CA ASP A 15 6.42 -6.49 -10.77
C ASP A 15 6.99 -7.91 -10.56
N HIS A 16 7.79 -8.38 -11.51
CA HIS A 16 8.40 -9.71 -11.44
C HIS A 16 9.36 -9.88 -10.26
N ALA A 17 9.98 -8.79 -9.77
CA ALA A 17 10.93 -8.82 -8.66
C ALA A 17 10.25 -8.83 -7.28
N GLY A 18 8.98 -8.49 -7.19
CA GLY A 18 8.19 -8.49 -5.96
C GLY A 18 7.16 -9.62 -5.87
N LEU A 19 7.16 -10.55 -6.82
CA LEU A 19 6.10 -11.54 -6.96
C LEU A 19 5.94 -12.45 -5.74
N HIS A 20 7.02 -12.99 -5.20
CA HIS A 20 6.94 -13.92 -4.06
C HIS A 20 6.44 -13.23 -2.80
N LEU A 21 6.90 -12.01 -2.54
CA LEU A 21 6.39 -11.25 -1.39
C LEU A 21 4.93 -10.87 -1.58
N ALA A 22 4.52 -10.49 -2.78
CA ALA A 22 3.11 -10.17 -3.08
C ALA A 22 2.20 -11.38 -2.87
N GLU A 23 2.63 -12.58 -3.28
CA GLU A 23 1.91 -13.83 -3.03
C GLU A 23 1.80 -14.13 -1.53
N PHE A 24 2.87 -13.93 -0.77
CA PHE A 24 2.85 -14.06 0.68
C PHE A 24 1.83 -13.09 1.32
N VAL A 25 1.86 -11.82 0.94
CA VAL A 25 0.93 -10.79 1.42
C VAL A 25 -0.53 -11.18 1.11
N GLN A 26 -0.77 -11.68 -0.09
CA GLN A 26 -2.11 -12.17 -0.49
C GLN A 26 -2.61 -13.26 0.45
N HIS A 27 -1.80 -14.28 0.72
CA HIS A 27 -2.18 -15.38 1.61
C HIS A 27 -2.40 -14.90 3.05
N PHE A 28 -1.49 -14.09 3.56
CA PHE A 28 -1.58 -13.53 4.91
C PHE A 28 -2.88 -12.74 5.13
N LEU A 29 -3.28 -11.90 4.18
CA LEU A 29 -4.50 -11.12 4.28
C LEU A 29 -5.77 -11.96 4.04
N LYS A 30 -5.70 -12.95 3.15
CA LYS A 30 -6.80 -13.91 2.95
C LYS A 30 -7.12 -14.67 4.24
N ASP A 31 -6.11 -15.12 4.96
CA ASP A 31 -6.29 -15.83 6.24
C ASP A 31 -6.93 -14.96 7.33
N LYS A 32 -6.93 -13.65 7.13
CA LYS A 32 -7.57 -12.64 7.99
C LYS A 32 -8.91 -12.12 7.44
N ASP A 33 -9.50 -12.81 6.46
CA ASP A 33 -10.79 -12.50 5.83
C ASP A 33 -10.86 -11.16 5.09
N PHE A 34 -9.74 -10.67 4.54
CA PHE A 34 -9.74 -9.52 3.65
C PHE A 34 -10.24 -9.89 2.27
N LYS A 35 -11.02 -9.02 1.64
CA LYS A 35 -11.36 -9.14 0.21
C LYS A 35 -10.18 -8.64 -0.62
N ILE A 36 -9.66 -9.48 -1.51
CA ILE A 36 -8.42 -9.20 -2.24
C ILE A 36 -8.63 -9.39 -3.73
N GLN A 37 -8.07 -8.47 -4.51
CA GLN A 37 -7.85 -8.61 -5.94
C GLN A 37 -6.37 -8.38 -6.23
N THR A 38 -5.76 -9.24 -7.04
CA THR A 38 -4.34 -9.19 -7.35
C THR A 38 -4.07 -8.87 -8.82
N PHE A 39 -2.96 -8.18 -9.05
CA PHE A 39 -2.37 -7.91 -10.35
C PHE A 39 -0.91 -8.38 -10.30
N LEU A 40 -0.72 -9.68 -10.54
CA LEU A 40 0.58 -10.34 -10.44
C LEU A 40 1.04 -10.78 -11.83
N PRO A 41 2.27 -10.43 -12.25
CA PRO A 41 2.75 -10.72 -13.59
C PRO A 41 3.18 -12.17 -13.74
N ALA A 42 2.99 -12.73 -14.94
CA ALA A 42 3.50 -14.03 -15.32
C ALA A 42 4.88 -13.95 -16.01
N MET A 43 5.37 -12.75 -16.29
CA MET A 43 6.62 -12.50 -16.98
C MET A 43 7.29 -11.22 -16.47
N ARG A 44 8.44 -10.89 -17.02
CA ARG A 44 9.12 -9.63 -16.72
C ARG A 44 8.29 -8.43 -17.20
N VAL A 45 8.05 -7.47 -16.29
CA VAL A 45 7.20 -6.30 -16.52
C VAL A 45 7.82 -5.06 -15.90
N ASP A 46 7.33 -3.89 -16.30
CA ASP A 46 7.73 -2.62 -15.72
C ASP A 46 6.83 -2.25 -14.52
N TYR A 47 7.45 -1.94 -13.39
CA TYR A 47 6.72 -1.64 -12.16
C TYR A 47 5.70 -0.48 -12.29
N PRO A 48 5.95 0.59 -13.08
CA PRO A 48 4.98 1.69 -13.19
C PRO A 48 3.62 1.27 -13.75
N ASP A 49 3.59 0.28 -14.64
CA ASP A 49 2.34 -0.24 -15.22
C ASP A 49 1.46 -0.89 -14.15
N TYR A 50 2.07 -1.65 -13.25
CA TYR A 50 1.37 -2.31 -12.14
C TYR A 50 1.02 -1.34 -11.01
N ALA A 51 1.85 -0.34 -10.74
CA ALA A 51 1.50 0.76 -9.85
C ALA A 51 0.24 1.48 -10.34
N LYS A 52 0.16 1.78 -11.64
CA LYS A 52 -1.01 2.41 -12.25
C LYS A 52 -2.28 1.58 -12.08
N LEU A 53 -2.23 0.28 -12.36
CA LEU A 53 -3.39 -0.62 -12.22
C LEU A 53 -3.96 -0.57 -10.80
N VAL A 54 -3.12 -0.73 -9.79
CA VAL A 54 -3.54 -0.71 -8.38
C VAL A 54 -4.08 0.67 -7.99
N CYS A 55 -3.36 1.74 -8.34
CA CYS A 55 -3.78 3.10 -7.99
C CYS A 55 -5.13 3.47 -8.60
N GLN A 56 -5.39 3.10 -9.85
CA GLN A 56 -6.69 3.31 -10.48
C GLN A 56 -7.80 2.58 -9.73
N LYS A 57 -7.57 1.34 -9.34
CA LYS A 57 -8.55 0.55 -8.56
C LYS A 57 -8.82 1.16 -7.18
N VAL A 58 -7.80 1.64 -6.50
CA VAL A 58 -7.97 2.32 -5.21
C VAL A 58 -8.79 3.59 -5.36
N LEU A 59 -8.54 4.38 -6.41
CA LEU A 59 -9.28 5.63 -6.67
C LEU A 59 -10.74 5.38 -7.08
N GLU A 60 -11.03 4.29 -7.78
CA GLU A 60 -12.38 3.90 -8.20
C GLU A 60 -13.24 3.31 -7.07
N ASN A 61 -12.61 2.85 -6.00
CA ASN A 61 -13.30 2.11 -4.94
C ASN A 61 -13.09 2.78 -3.57
N ALA A 62 -14.14 3.41 -3.06
CA ALA A 62 -14.11 4.05 -1.76
C ALA A 62 -13.73 3.06 -0.64
N GLN A 63 -12.94 3.53 0.33
CA GLN A 63 -12.48 2.75 1.48
C GLN A 63 -11.67 1.50 1.10
N SER A 64 -11.04 1.50 -0.06
CA SER A 64 -10.09 0.47 -0.47
C SER A 64 -8.66 0.87 -0.19
N TYR A 65 -7.76 -0.11 -0.14
CA TYR A 65 -6.32 0.09 0.00
C TYR A 65 -5.56 -0.66 -1.09
N GLY A 66 -4.40 -0.11 -1.44
CA GLY A 66 -3.46 -0.76 -2.34
C GLY A 66 -2.21 -1.26 -1.59
N ILE A 67 -1.64 -2.35 -2.09
CA ILE A 67 -0.31 -2.82 -1.71
C ILE A 67 0.48 -3.04 -2.99
N LEU A 68 1.67 -2.46 -3.04
CA LEU A 68 2.56 -2.52 -4.19
C LEU A 68 3.93 -3.08 -3.77
N VAL A 69 4.39 -4.07 -4.51
CA VAL A 69 5.64 -4.77 -4.20
C VAL A 69 6.56 -4.79 -5.42
N CYS A 70 7.80 -4.39 -5.23
CA CYS A 70 8.87 -4.61 -6.20
C CYS A 70 10.14 -5.05 -5.46
N ALA A 71 11.31 -4.96 -6.07
CA ALA A 71 12.55 -5.38 -5.40
C ALA A 71 12.83 -4.57 -4.12
N THR A 72 12.62 -3.24 -4.16
CA THR A 72 12.91 -2.33 -3.04
C THR A 72 11.69 -1.58 -2.51
N GLY A 73 10.59 -1.56 -3.27
CA GLY A 73 9.42 -0.73 -2.99
C GLY A 73 9.57 0.74 -3.38
N ILE A 74 10.79 1.20 -3.66
CA ILE A 74 11.09 2.61 -3.97
C ILE A 74 10.40 3.05 -5.26
N GLY A 75 10.60 2.31 -6.35
CA GLY A 75 10.00 2.64 -7.64
C GLY A 75 8.47 2.60 -7.59
N MET A 76 7.89 1.63 -6.91
CA MET A 76 6.44 1.54 -6.70
C MET A 76 5.91 2.77 -5.95
N SER A 77 6.61 3.24 -4.91
CA SER A 77 6.19 4.43 -4.17
C SER A 77 6.27 5.70 -5.02
N MET A 78 7.30 5.83 -5.84
CA MET A 78 7.44 6.95 -6.77
C MET A 78 6.33 6.96 -7.82
N GLY A 79 6.06 5.81 -8.42
CA GLY A 79 5.00 5.66 -9.43
C GLY A 79 3.60 5.91 -8.87
N ALA A 80 3.30 5.35 -7.72
CA ALA A 80 2.00 5.49 -7.08
C ALA A 80 1.70 6.94 -6.67
N ASN A 81 2.67 7.65 -6.12
CA ASN A 81 2.48 9.04 -5.67
C ASN A 81 2.34 10.07 -6.81
N ARG A 82 2.38 9.64 -8.07
CA ARG A 82 2.08 10.51 -9.23
C ARG A 82 0.58 10.67 -9.47
N PHE A 83 -0.25 9.89 -8.80
CA PHE A 83 -1.71 9.96 -8.94
C PHE A 83 -2.31 10.80 -7.81
N LYS A 84 -3.08 11.83 -8.19
CA LYS A 84 -3.82 12.66 -7.23
C LYS A 84 -4.77 11.78 -6.41
N GLY A 85 -4.79 11.97 -5.10
CA GLY A 85 -5.58 11.15 -4.18
C GLY A 85 -4.91 9.86 -3.71
N ILE A 86 -3.74 9.50 -4.27
CA ILE A 86 -2.91 8.41 -3.77
C ILE A 86 -1.85 8.95 -2.81
N ARG A 87 -1.78 8.35 -1.64
CA ARG A 87 -0.74 8.58 -0.64
C ARG A 87 -0.08 7.22 -0.38
N ALA A 88 0.98 6.96 -1.13
CA ALA A 88 1.73 5.72 -1.06
C ALA A 88 2.91 5.87 -0.10
N ALA A 89 3.04 4.94 0.81
CA ALA A 89 4.10 4.94 1.81
C ALA A 89 4.97 3.68 1.67
N LEU A 90 6.28 3.89 1.46
CA LEU A 90 7.27 2.84 1.61
C LEU A 90 7.56 2.65 3.10
N CYS A 91 7.18 1.51 3.65
CA CYS A 91 7.37 1.20 5.06
C CYS A 91 8.37 0.07 5.23
N LEU A 92 9.35 0.29 6.10
CA LEU A 92 10.40 -0.69 6.42
C LEU A 92 10.17 -1.37 7.77
N ASP A 93 9.26 -0.86 8.57
CA ASP A 93 8.90 -1.40 9.88
C ASP A 93 7.47 -1.02 10.28
N ALA A 94 7.00 -1.60 11.37
CA ALA A 94 5.66 -1.37 11.90
C ALA A 94 5.43 0.07 12.39
N TYR A 95 6.48 0.75 12.86
CA TYR A 95 6.38 2.13 13.29
C TYR A 95 6.06 3.06 12.11
N MET A 96 6.78 2.92 10.99
CA MET A 96 6.49 3.67 9.76
C MET A 96 5.06 3.40 9.27
N ALA A 97 4.63 2.13 9.26
CA ALA A 97 3.28 1.75 8.85
C ALA A 97 2.20 2.38 9.74
N LYS A 98 2.40 2.39 11.04
CA LYS A 98 1.51 3.07 11.99
C LYS A 98 1.48 4.57 11.77
N MET A 99 2.65 5.21 11.68
CA MET A 99 2.74 6.67 11.53
C MET A 99 2.16 7.17 10.21
N THR A 100 2.39 6.48 9.12
CA THR A 100 1.81 6.89 7.83
C THR A 100 0.28 6.76 7.80
N ARG A 101 -0.29 5.82 8.53
CA ARG A 101 -1.74 5.76 8.72
C ARG A 101 -2.24 6.90 9.60
N LEU A 102 -1.62 7.10 10.78
CA LEU A 102 -2.03 8.15 11.71
C LEU A 102 -1.92 9.55 11.11
N HIS A 103 -0.82 9.86 10.42
CA HIS A 103 -0.48 11.22 10.01
C HIS A 103 -0.79 11.51 8.54
N ASN A 104 -0.57 10.55 7.65
CA ASN A 104 -0.68 10.75 6.21
C ASN A 104 -1.95 10.15 5.61
N ASN A 105 -2.72 9.41 6.38
CA ASN A 105 -3.86 8.63 5.86
C ASN A 105 -3.48 7.87 4.59
N ALA A 106 -2.31 7.22 4.61
CA ALA A 106 -1.80 6.48 3.46
C ALA A 106 -2.82 5.42 3.01
N ASN A 107 -3.12 5.37 1.73
CA ASN A 107 -4.04 4.42 1.12
C ASN A 107 -3.35 3.39 0.24
N VAL A 108 -2.04 3.51 0.07
CA VAL A 108 -1.19 2.53 -0.62
C VAL A 108 0.05 2.25 0.21
N LEU A 109 0.33 0.99 0.45
CA LEU A 109 1.53 0.51 1.13
C LEU A 109 2.50 -0.05 0.09
N CYS A 110 3.76 0.38 0.13
CA CYS A 110 4.81 -0.14 -0.74
C CYS A 110 5.83 -0.95 0.06
N LEU A 111 6.21 -2.11 -0.47
CA LEU A 111 7.12 -3.06 0.15
C LEU A 111 8.20 -3.52 -0.84
N GLY A 112 9.35 -3.89 -0.31
CA GLY A 112 10.47 -4.42 -1.08
C GLY A 112 10.78 -5.87 -0.74
N GLU A 113 10.66 -6.78 -1.72
CA GLU A 113 10.92 -8.21 -1.52
C GLU A 113 12.35 -8.49 -1.05
N LYS A 114 13.33 -7.71 -1.54
CA LYS A 114 14.74 -7.85 -1.19
C LYS A 114 15.14 -7.08 0.07
N ILE A 115 14.21 -6.34 0.66
CA ILE A 115 14.51 -5.45 1.79
C ILE A 115 13.94 -5.99 3.09
N SER A 116 12.66 -6.38 3.10
CA SER A 116 11.94 -6.73 4.31
C SER A 116 11.74 -8.24 4.43
N GLY A 117 12.17 -8.81 5.54
CA GLY A 117 11.89 -10.20 5.88
C GLY A 117 10.42 -10.43 6.24
N ILE A 118 9.98 -11.67 6.16
CA ILE A 118 8.57 -12.06 6.32
C ILE A 118 7.98 -11.59 7.67
N GLY A 119 8.69 -11.80 8.78
CA GLY A 119 8.20 -11.37 10.11
C GLY A 119 8.05 -9.86 10.23
N VAL A 120 8.93 -9.10 9.57
CA VAL A 120 8.80 -7.63 9.51
C VAL A 120 7.59 -7.24 8.68
N VAL A 121 7.38 -7.88 7.53
CA VAL A 121 6.21 -7.62 6.67
C VAL A 121 4.90 -7.90 7.41
N GLU A 122 4.81 -9.00 8.15
CA GLU A 122 3.63 -9.29 8.99
C GLU A 122 3.35 -8.14 9.96
N SER A 123 4.37 -7.66 10.67
CA SER A 123 4.22 -6.55 11.61
C SER A 123 3.82 -5.23 10.94
N ILE A 124 4.33 -4.98 9.72
CA ILE A 124 3.94 -3.82 8.90
C ILE A 124 2.46 -3.91 8.53
N LEU A 125 2.01 -5.06 8.02
CA LEU A 125 0.62 -5.28 7.62
C LEU A 125 -0.34 -5.14 8.82
N GLU A 126 0.00 -5.73 9.95
CA GLU A 126 -0.79 -5.60 11.18
C GLU A 126 -0.93 -4.14 11.62
N ALA A 127 0.18 -3.39 11.65
CA ALA A 127 0.16 -1.98 12.02
C ALA A 127 -0.63 -1.13 11.01
N PHE A 128 -0.45 -1.36 9.72
CA PHE A 128 -1.15 -0.62 8.66
C PHE A 128 -2.65 -0.82 8.73
N PHE A 129 -3.12 -2.05 8.86
CA PHE A 129 -4.55 -2.40 8.88
C PHE A 129 -5.22 -2.29 10.24
N SER A 130 -4.52 -1.93 11.30
CA SER A 130 -5.10 -1.68 12.64
C SER A 130 -5.08 -0.22 13.06
N THR A 131 -4.57 0.68 12.23
CA THR A 131 -4.38 2.10 12.59
C THR A 131 -5.31 2.99 11.77
N GLU A 132 -6.14 3.77 12.47
CA GLU A 132 -7.01 4.77 11.87
C GLU A 132 -6.28 6.11 11.70
N PHE A 133 -6.80 6.94 10.80
CA PHE A 133 -6.29 8.30 10.60
C PHE A 133 -6.63 9.19 11.80
N GLU A 134 -5.64 9.85 12.36
CA GLU A 134 -5.79 10.72 13.54
C GLU A 134 -6.61 12.00 13.25
N GLN A 135 -6.63 12.44 11.99
CA GLN A 135 -7.30 13.68 11.56
C GLN A 135 -6.65 14.94 12.13
N GLY A 136 -7.44 15.89 12.64
CA GLY A 136 -6.93 17.10 13.28
C GLY A 136 -6.00 17.92 12.37
N ARG A 137 -4.82 18.25 12.89
CA ARG A 137 -3.79 19.05 12.17
C ARG A 137 -3.27 18.39 10.88
N HIS A 138 -3.46 17.08 10.72
CA HIS A 138 -2.97 16.35 9.56
C HIS A 138 -3.85 16.53 8.32
N VAL A 139 -5.14 16.86 8.48
CA VAL A 139 -6.08 17.05 7.36
C VAL A 139 -5.58 18.12 6.38
N LEU A 140 -5.20 19.30 6.88
CA LEU A 140 -4.69 20.38 6.03
C LEU A 140 -3.39 19.98 5.30
N ARG A 141 -2.52 19.23 5.97
CA ARG A 141 -1.26 18.76 5.37
C ARG A 141 -1.51 17.81 4.20
N ILE A 142 -2.46 16.88 4.34
CA ILE A 142 -2.86 15.95 3.29
C ILE A 142 -3.46 16.71 2.10
N GLN A 143 -4.34 17.67 2.35
CA GLN A 143 -4.91 18.51 1.29
C GLN A 143 -3.82 19.21 0.45
N LYS A 144 -2.79 19.74 1.09
CA LYS A 144 -1.66 20.36 0.39
C LYS A 144 -0.86 19.39 -0.47
N LEU A 145 -0.79 18.10 -0.13
CA LEU A 145 -0.17 17.08 -0.98
C LEU A 145 -0.93 16.94 -2.30
N ASP A 146 -2.25 16.89 -2.26
CA ASP A 146 -3.07 16.76 -3.47
C ASP A 146 -3.05 18.05 -4.32
N GLU A 147 -3.04 19.23 -3.68
CA GLU A 147 -2.97 20.53 -4.36
C GLU A 147 -1.66 20.72 -5.14
N SER A 148 -0.57 20.11 -4.71
CA SER A 148 0.72 20.19 -5.39
C SER A 148 0.77 19.41 -6.71
N LEU A 149 -0.17 18.49 -6.93
CA LEU A 149 -0.27 17.71 -8.16
C LEU A 149 -1.12 18.48 -9.18
N LYS A 150 -0.51 18.83 -10.30
CA LYS A 150 -1.24 19.40 -11.43
C LYS A 150 -2.18 18.34 -12.02
N SER A 151 -3.39 18.76 -12.28
CA SER A 151 -4.37 17.91 -12.97
C SER A 151 -3.95 17.65 -14.43
#